data_6e176b6098c3648d61611d33b1bed41e
#
_entry.id   6e176b6098c3648d61611d33b1bed41e
#
_cell.length_a   1.000
_cell.length_b   1.000
_cell.length_c   1.000
_cell.angle_alpha   90.00
_cell.angle_beta   90.00
_cell.angle_gamma   90.00
#
_symmetry.space_group_name_H-M   'P 1'
#
loop_
_entity.id
_entity.type
_entity.pdbx_description
1 polymer ?
#
loop_
_entity_poly.entity_id
_entity_poly.type
_entity_poly.pdbx_seq_one_letter_code
_entity_poly.pdbx_strand_id
1 'polypeptide(L)' 'MKLDRQKFSIARARACMGQKDFEKAGIPKGTLCRAMSGRSLKPETLGKIAKALNVDVTEILEKE' A
#
# COMPACT_ATOMS: atom_id res chain seq x y z
N MET A 1 5.99 -10.59 2.37
CA MET A 1 4.62 -10.34 1.87
C MET A 1 4.69 -9.39 0.69
N LYS A 2 3.84 -9.56 -0.28
CA LYS A 2 3.81 -8.72 -1.48
C LYS A 2 2.49 -7.99 -1.61
N LEU A 3 2.57 -6.77 -2.11
CA LEU A 3 1.39 -5.97 -2.40
C LEU A 3 0.78 -6.39 -3.74
N ASP A 4 -0.53 -6.58 -3.76
CA ASP A 4 -1.25 -6.76 -5.02
C ASP A 4 -1.50 -5.39 -5.63
N ARG A 5 -0.85 -5.12 -6.76
CA ARG A 5 -0.91 -3.79 -7.39
C ARG A 5 -2.32 -3.41 -7.81
N GLN A 6 -3.07 -4.37 -8.32
CA GLN A 6 -4.43 -4.11 -8.79
C GLN A 6 -5.36 -3.77 -7.60
N LYS A 7 -5.29 -4.56 -6.54
CA LYS A 7 -6.06 -4.31 -5.32
C LYS A 7 -5.66 -2.99 -4.69
N PHE A 8 -4.37 -2.70 -4.67
CA PHE A 8 -3.85 -1.44 -4.13
C PHE A 8 -4.38 -0.25 -4.93
N SER A 9 -4.37 -0.34 -6.26
CA SER A 9 -4.90 0.73 -7.11
C SER A 9 -6.36 0.99 -6.86
N ILE A 10 -7.15 -0.06 -6.67
CA ILE A 10 -8.59 0.06 -6.36
C ILE A 10 -8.78 0.72 -4.99
N ALA A 11 -8.06 0.27 -3.99
CA ALA A 11 -8.16 0.82 -2.64
C ALA A 11 -7.71 2.29 -2.61
N ARG A 12 -6.65 2.61 -3.34
CA ARG A 12 -6.15 3.98 -3.47
C ARG A 12 -7.19 4.89 -4.12
N ALA A 13 -7.84 4.41 -5.17
CA ALA A 13 -8.89 5.15 -5.85
C ALA A 13 -10.08 5.41 -4.92
N ARG A 14 -10.48 4.41 -4.15
CA ARG A 14 -11.57 4.55 -3.18
C ARG A 14 -11.25 5.57 -2.10
N ALA A 15 -10.01 5.62 -1.67
CA ALA A 15 -9.56 6.55 -0.64
C ALA A 15 -9.23 7.93 -1.21
N CYS A 16 -9.18 8.07 -2.52
CA CYS A 16 -8.79 9.31 -3.21
C CYS A 16 -7.42 9.82 -2.74
N MET A 17 -6.48 8.90 -2.53
CA MET A 17 -5.15 9.25 -2.01
C MET A 17 -4.12 9.34 -3.11
N GLY A 18 -3.42 10.48 -3.13
CA GLY A 18 -2.26 10.67 -3.97
C GLY A 18 -0.97 10.38 -3.21
N GLN A 19 0.17 10.51 -3.89
CA GLN A 19 1.48 10.26 -3.31
C GLN A 19 1.74 11.12 -2.08
N LYS A 20 1.34 12.40 -2.13
CA LYS A 20 1.54 13.32 -1.00
C LYS A 20 0.78 12.87 0.25
N ASP A 21 -0.39 12.28 0.06
CA ASP A 21 -1.19 11.78 1.16
C ASP A 21 -0.49 10.62 1.87
N PHE A 22 0.16 9.74 1.11
CA PHE A 22 0.94 8.65 1.67
C PHE A 22 2.16 9.18 2.41
N GLU A 23 2.82 10.20 1.89
CA GLU A 23 3.96 10.83 2.57
C GLU A 23 3.54 11.43 3.91
N LYS A 24 2.38 12.08 3.95
CA LYS A 24 1.81 12.62 5.20
C LYS A 24 1.49 11.53 6.20
N ALA A 25 1.12 10.35 5.70
CA ALA A 25 0.83 9.20 6.55
C ALA A 25 2.09 8.47 7.02
N GLY A 26 3.27 8.95 6.65
CA GLY A 26 4.52 8.35 7.05
C GLY A 26 5.03 7.26 6.11
N ILE A 27 4.52 7.23 4.88
CA ILE A 27 4.94 6.26 3.87
C ILE A 27 5.76 6.99 2.80
N PRO A 28 7.10 6.86 2.82
CA PRO A 28 7.94 7.54 1.84
C PRO A 28 7.71 7.06 0.41
N LYS A 29 8.03 7.90 -0.55
CA LYS A 29 7.95 7.58 -1.97
C LYS A 29 8.71 6.30 -2.32
N GLY A 30 9.91 6.12 -1.77
CA GLY A 30 10.72 4.93 -2.01
C GLY A 30 10.03 3.65 -1.57
N THR A 31 9.31 3.71 -0.45
CA THR A 31 8.54 2.57 0.05
C THR A 31 7.39 2.21 -0.90
N LEU A 32 6.68 3.22 -1.39
CA LEU A 32 5.61 3.00 -2.37
C LEU A 32 6.15 2.45 -3.68
N CYS A 33 7.26 2.98 -4.16
CA CYS A 33 7.90 2.47 -5.39
C CYS A 33 8.29 1.01 -5.24
N ARG A 34 8.87 0.65 -4.10
CA ARG A 34 9.23 -0.74 -3.81
C ARG A 34 8.00 -1.64 -3.77
N ALA A 35 6.94 -1.18 -3.14
CA ALA A 35 5.68 -1.91 -3.07
C ALA A 35 5.09 -2.13 -4.47
N MET A 36 5.08 -1.09 -5.29
CA MET A 36 4.53 -1.15 -6.64
C MET A 36 5.38 -1.95 -7.60
N SER A 37 6.66 -2.16 -7.30
CA SER A 37 7.55 -2.95 -8.14
C SER A 37 7.41 -4.46 -7.94
N GLY A 38 6.55 -4.90 -7.03
CA GLY A 38 6.31 -6.31 -6.75
C GLY A 38 7.33 -6.94 -5.81
N ARG A 39 8.15 -6.13 -5.15
CA ARG A 39 9.12 -6.63 -4.17
C ARG A 39 8.43 -7.03 -2.87
N SER A 40 9.02 -8.00 -2.19
CA SER A 40 8.53 -8.42 -0.88
C SER A 40 8.66 -7.28 0.14
N LEU A 41 7.63 -7.10 0.93
CA LEU A 41 7.58 -6.06 1.96
C LEU A 41 7.47 -6.70 3.35
N LYS A 42 7.92 -5.97 4.35
CA LYS A 42 7.71 -6.38 5.74
C LYS A 42 6.23 -6.26 6.08
N PRO A 43 5.70 -7.15 6.95
CA PRO A 43 4.30 -7.05 7.37
C PRO A 43 3.94 -5.68 7.94
N GLU A 44 4.87 -5.07 8.68
CA GLU A 44 4.64 -3.74 9.26
C GLU A 44 4.45 -2.67 8.19
N THR A 45 5.22 -2.76 7.11
CA THR A 45 5.12 -1.82 5.98
C THR A 45 3.76 -1.95 5.29
N LEU A 46 3.35 -3.19 5.03
CA LEU A 46 2.02 -3.45 4.44
C LEU A 46 0.90 -2.96 5.36
N GLY A 47 1.04 -3.20 6.66
CA GLY A 47 0.09 -2.73 7.64
C GLY A 47 -0.04 -1.21 7.65
N LYS A 48 1.06 -0.49 7.52
CA LYS A 48 1.05 0.97 7.45
C LYS A 48 0.30 1.46 6.21
N ILE A 49 0.54 0.82 5.08
CA ILE A 49 -0.13 1.17 3.82
C ILE A 49 -1.63 0.93 3.94
N ALA A 50 -2.01 -0.24 4.45
CA ALA A 50 -3.43 -0.58 4.66
C ALA A 50 -4.11 0.40 5.61
N LYS A 51 -3.44 0.75 6.70
CA LYS A 51 -3.98 1.70 7.68
C LYS A 51 -4.16 3.08 7.06
N ALA A 52 -3.21 3.52 6.25
CA ALA A 52 -3.30 4.80 5.56
C ALA A 52 -4.50 4.82 4.60
N LEU A 53 -4.79 3.71 3.96
CA LEU A 53 -5.94 3.55 3.07
C LEU A 53 -7.24 3.27 3.80
N ASN A 54 -7.17 3.05 5.11
CA ASN A 54 -8.32 2.68 5.95
C ASN A 54 -8.99 1.40 5.46
N VAL A 55 -8.18 0.41 5.10
CA VAL A 55 -8.65 -0.91 4.67
C VAL A 55 -7.92 -1.99 5.43
N ASP A 56 -8.45 -3.20 5.40
CA ASP A 56 -7.77 -4.36 5.95
C ASP A 56 -6.59 -4.72 5.04
N VAL A 57 -5.50 -5.21 5.63
CA VAL A 57 -4.31 -5.59 4.89
C VAL A 57 -4.62 -6.67 3.83
N THR A 58 -5.59 -7.52 4.09
CA THR A 58 -6.01 -8.55 3.12
C THR A 58 -6.58 -7.97 1.84
N GLU A 59 -7.05 -6.74 1.88
CA GLU A 59 -7.62 -6.08 0.71
C GLU A 59 -6.56 -5.59 -0.27
N ILE A 60 -5.29 -5.54 0.16
CA ILE A 60 -4.19 -5.09 -0.69
C ILE A 60 -3.08 -6.14 -0.78
N LEU A 61 -3.22 -7.26 -0.10
CA LEU A 61 -2.23 -8.31 -0.05
C LEU A 61 -2.34 -9.20 -1.28
N GLU A 62 -1.19 -9.52 -1.89
CA GLU A 62 -1.15 -10.46 -2.99
C GLU A 62 -1.54 -11.85 -2.50
N LYS A 63 -2.42 -12.50 -3.24
CA LYS A 63 -2.86 -13.85 -2.93
C LYS A 63 -1.76 -14.84 -3.32
N GLU A 64 -1.34 -15.66 -2.38
CA GLU A 64 -0.37 -16.73 -2.63
C GLU A 64 -1.05 -17.98 -3.18
#